data_f3b5a8ee5197e529c5de72e0e3dff61a
#
_entry.id   f3b5a8ee5197e529c5de72e0e3dff61a
#
_cell.length_a   1.000
_cell.length_b   1.000
_cell.length_c   1.000
_cell.angle_alpha   90.00
_cell.angle_beta   90.00
_cell.angle_gamma   90.00
#
_symmetry.space_group_name_H-M   'P 1'
#
loop_
_entity.id
_entity.type
_entity.pdbx_description
1 polymer ?
#
loop_
_entity_poly.entity_id
_entity_poly.type
_entity_poly.pdbx_seq_one_letter_code
_entity_poly.pdbx_strand_id
1 'polypeptide(L)'
;MQNPVADSPNWLSGRVAVITGAGKGIGRATAEAIAQAGAHVVVAGRTAKQVEDVAASIRKGGGAATAVTADVGLAADVERLFQVAARVGPPTALVCAAAVLHKAAFDETSQKTWDETIRINLTGAFLCCRTAFLLMRDAGGGRIVNLASLSGIYGTEKFPGLAAYNVSKYGVVGLTEALAVEGRPYGISAICLSPGAVETEMLRRANPQLRASLTPPQVGALIVSLLQGPVVPASGANIPLFSNA
;
A
#
# COMPACT_ATOMS: atom_id res chain seq x y z
N MET A 1 -8.55 21.43 19.73
CA MET A 1 -8.00 20.45 20.69
C MET A 1 -6.95 19.65 19.96
N GLN A 2 -5.68 19.76 20.37
CA GLN A 2 -4.60 18.97 19.81
C GLN A 2 -4.81 17.51 20.22
N ASN A 3 -4.86 16.60 19.25
CA ASN A 3 -4.94 15.17 19.52
C ASN A 3 -3.54 14.70 19.96
N PRO A 4 -3.27 14.44 21.24
CA PRO A 4 -1.92 14.16 21.75
C PRO A 4 -1.31 12.83 21.24
N VAL A 5 -2.09 12.04 20.49
CA VAL A 5 -1.67 10.74 19.97
C VAL A 5 -1.04 10.84 18.56
N ALA A 6 -1.19 12.00 17.89
CA ALA A 6 -0.81 12.13 16.46
C ALA A 6 0.70 12.19 16.20
N ASP A 7 1.52 12.62 17.17
CA ASP A 7 2.94 12.96 16.97
C ASP A 7 3.93 12.12 17.81
N SER A 8 3.53 10.92 18.25
CA SER A 8 4.46 10.02 18.95
C SER A 8 5.49 9.44 17.99
N PRO A 9 6.80 9.48 18.29
CA PRO A 9 7.84 8.83 17.48
C PRO A 9 7.66 7.32 17.38
N ASN A 10 6.86 6.71 18.25
CA ASN A 10 6.50 5.29 18.25
C ASN A 10 5.03 5.06 17.89
N TRP A 11 4.47 5.85 16.98
CA TRP A 11 3.05 5.79 16.65
C TRP A 11 2.55 4.39 16.27
N LEU A 12 3.38 3.56 15.62
CA LEU A 12 3.04 2.19 15.23
C LEU A 12 2.97 1.21 16.40
N SER A 13 3.62 1.48 17.52
CA SER A 13 3.68 0.55 18.65
C SER A 13 2.28 0.25 19.21
N GLY A 14 1.95 -1.04 19.33
CA GLY A 14 0.66 -1.55 19.83
C GLY A 14 -0.53 -1.32 18.88
N ARG A 15 -0.31 -0.82 17.66
CA ARG A 15 -1.38 -0.59 16.69
C ARG A 15 -1.55 -1.75 15.73
N VAL A 16 -2.70 -1.80 15.06
CA VAL A 16 -2.98 -2.77 13.99
C VAL A 16 -2.78 -2.10 12.63
N ALA A 17 -1.92 -2.70 11.80
CA ALA A 17 -1.63 -2.26 10.45
C ALA A 17 -2.06 -3.32 9.43
N VAL A 18 -2.83 -2.93 8.41
CA VAL A 18 -3.20 -3.80 7.30
C VAL A 18 -2.30 -3.48 6.10
N ILE A 19 -1.61 -4.48 5.55
CA ILE A 19 -0.77 -4.33 4.38
C ILE A 19 -1.27 -5.26 3.28
N THR A 20 -1.73 -4.69 2.16
CA THR A 20 -2.15 -5.46 0.99
C THR A 20 -0.98 -5.71 0.04
N GLY A 21 -1.03 -6.81 -0.72
CA GLY A 21 0.09 -7.20 -1.57
C GLY A 21 1.35 -7.58 -0.80
N ALA A 22 1.19 -7.96 0.48
CA ALA A 22 2.29 -8.18 1.41
C ALA A 22 3.03 -9.52 1.25
N GLY A 23 2.63 -10.38 0.32
CA GLY A 23 3.29 -11.68 0.10
C GLY A 23 4.69 -11.61 -0.51
N LYS A 24 5.08 -10.48 -1.13
CA LYS A 24 6.38 -10.28 -1.79
C LYS A 24 6.72 -8.80 -2.01
N GLY A 25 7.95 -8.53 -2.46
CA GLY A 25 8.41 -7.22 -2.90
C GLY A 25 8.25 -6.13 -1.85
N ILE A 26 7.78 -4.94 -2.26
CA ILE A 26 7.62 -3.79 -1.38
C ILE A 26 6.65 -4.09 -0.23
N GLY A 27 5.50 -4.73 -0.51
CA GLY A 27 4.50 -5.04 0.50
C GLY A 27 5.05 -5.95 1.60
N ARG A 28 5.84 -6.99 1.25
CA ARG A 28 6.51 -7.86 2.23
C ARG A 28 7.50 -7.07 3.10
N ALA A 29 8.40 -6.33 2.46
CA ALA A 29 9.40 -5.55 3.19
C ALA A 29 8.76 -4.49 4.11
N THR A 30 7.65 -3.88 3.66
CA THR A 30 6.86 -2.96 4.48
C THR A 30 6.22 -3.66 5.69
N ALA A 31 5.65 -4.85 5.48
CA ALA A 31 5.06 -5.63 6.57
C ALA A 31 6.10 -5.99 7.64
N GLU A 32 7.28 -6.46 7.21
CA GLU A 32 8.41 -6.76 8.10
C GLU A 32 8.87 -5.52 8.88
N ALA A 33 9.03 -4.37 8.19
CA ALA A 33 9.47 -3.12 8.82
C ALA A 33 8.43 -2.55 9.81
N ILE A 34 7.13 -2.61 9.49
CA ILE A 34 6.05 -2.15 10.38
C ILE A 34 5.93 -3.05 11.62
N ALA A 35 6.13 -4.36 11.46
CA ALA A 35 6.17 -5.30 12.60
C ALA A 35 7.36 -5.01 13.53
N GLN A 36 8.53 -4.71 12.98
CA GLN A 36 9.72 -4.29 13.75
C GLN A 36 9.48 -2.98 14.50
N ALA A 37 8.63 -2.09 13.97
CA ALA A 37 8.21 -0.86 14.65
C ALA A 37 7.14 -1.09 15.72
N GLY A 38 6.79 -2.35 16.05
CA GLY A 38 5.94 -2.73 17.16
C GLY A 38 4.45 -2.85 16.84
N ALA A 39 4.03 -2.76 15.58
CA ALA A 39 2.64 -2.98 15.20
C ALA A 39 2.30 -4.46 15.05
N HIS A 40 1.05 -4.82 15.29
CA HIS A 40 0.49 -6.09 14.81
C HIS A 40 0.13 -5.94 13.33
N VAL A 41 0.76 -6.74 12.47
CA VAL A 41 0.61 -6.62 11.02
C VAL A 41 -0.37 -7.67 10.49
N VAL A 42 -1.39 -7.23 9.75
CA VAL A 42 -2.25 -8.11 8.97
C VAL A 42 -1.70 -8.17 7.54
N VAL A 43 -1.08 -9.29 7.20
CA VAL A 43 -0.40 -9.58 5.94
C VAL A 43 -1.41 -10.11 4.94
N ALA A 44 -1.81 -9.29 3.95
CA ALA A 44 -2.84 -9.67 2.98
C ALA A 44 -2.28 -9.85 1.55
N GLY A 45 -2.77 -10.87 0.85
CA GLY A 45 -2.42 -11.15 -0.54
C GLY A 45 -3.15 -12.37 -1.09
N ARG A 46 -3.09 -12.58 -2.41
CA ARG A 46 -3.84 -13.64 -3.10
C ARG A 46 -3.28 -15.06 -2.93
N THR A 47 -2.00 -15.18 -2.61
CA THR A 47 -1.31 -16.48 -2.49
C THR A 47 -1.16 -16.85 -1.03
N ALA A 48 -1.97 -17.80 -0.55
CA ALA A 48 -2.00 -18.22 0.85
C ALA A 48 -0.62 -18.55 1.40
N LYS A 49 0.18 -19.36 0.68
CA LYS A 49 1.52 -19.71 1.10
C LYS A 49 2.42 -18.50 1.29
N GLN A 50 2.39 -17.52 0.37
CA GLN A 50 3.26 -16.34 0.47
C GLN A 50 2.93 -15.47 1.68
N VAL A 51 1.64 -15.22 1.95
CA VAL A 51 1.25 -14.40 3.11
C VAL A 51 1.53 -15.11 4.43
N GLU A 52 1.36 -16.45 4.47
CA GLU A 52 1.70 -17.22 5.66
C GLU A 52 3.22 -17.27 5.90
N ASP A 53 4.02 -17.49 4.86
CA ASP A 53 5.49 -17.46 4.96
C ASP A 53 5.99 -16.13 5.54
N VAL A 54 5.39 -14.99 5.11
CA VAL A 54 5.73 -13.66 5.63
C VAL A 54 5.29 -13.50 7.09
N ALA A 55 4.06 -13.88 7.42
CA ALA A 55 3.56 -13.79 8.79
C ALA A 55 4.36 -14.68 9.74
N ALA A 56 4.72 -15.89 9.31
CA ALA A 56 5.57 -16.80 10.08
C ALA A 56 6.98 -16.23 10.30
N SER A 57 7.57 -15.61 9.28
CA SER A 57 8.86 -14.91 9.37
C SER A 57 8.82 -13.78 10.40
N ILE A 58 7.79 -12.95 10.38
CA ILE A 58 7.58 -11.86 11.34
C ILE A 58 7.46 -12.41 12.76
N ARG A 59 6.63 -13.43 12.97
CA ARG A 59 6.45 -14.06 14.30
C ARG A 59 7.74 -14.70 14.82
N LYS A 60 8.51 -15.35 13.94
CA LYS A 60 9.83 -15.91 14.29
C LYS A 60 10.81 -14.83 14.70
N GLY A 61 10.73 -13.64 14.14
CA GLY A 61 11.52 -12.46 14.53
C GLY A 61 11.01 -11.73 15.77
N GLY A 62 10.01 -12.27 16.49
CA GLY A 62 9.43 -11.68 17.70
C GLY A 62 8.34 -10.64 17.46
N GLY A 63 7.97 -10.36 16.20
CA GLY A 63 6.88 -9.48 15.85
C GLY A 63 5.51 -10.16 15.90
N ALA A 64 4.44 -9.37 15.78
CA ALA A 64 3.06 -9.85 15.73
C ALA A 64 2.50 -9.77 14.31
N ALA A 65 1.99 -10.89 13.77
CA ALA A 65 1.43 -10.93 12.43
C ALA A 65 0.32 -11.97 12.26
N THR A 66 -0.69 -11.61 11.47
CA THR A 66 -1.79 -12.47 11.03
C THR A 66 -1.83 -12.51 9.50
N ALA A 67 -1.82 -13.70 8.91
CA ALA A 67 -1.94 -13.87 7.45
C ALA A 67 -3.41 -13.93 7.03
N VAL A 68 -3.75 -13.26 5.92
CA VAL A 68 -5.09 -13.31 5.33
C VAL A 68 -4.98 -13.45 3.80
N THR A 69 -5.52 -14.52 3.27
CA THR A 69 -5.65 -14.67 1.81
C THR A 69 -6.82 -13.83 1.32
N ALA A 70 -6.55 -12.84 0.48
CA ALA A 70 -7.57 -11.95 -0.07
C ALA A 70 -7.21 -11.42 -1.47
N ASP A 71 -8.17 -11.37 -2.38
CA ASP A 71 -8.11 -10.57 -3.60
C ASP A 71 -8.76 -9.21 -3.31
N VAL A 72 -7.95 -8.15 -3.29
CA VAL A 72 -8.42 -6.78 -3.02
C VAL A 72 -9.43 -6.27 -4.05
N GLY A 73 -9.47 -6.84 -5.25
CA GLY A 73 -10.45 -6.53 -6.27
C GLY A 73 -11.85 -7.15 -6.02
N LEU A 74 -12.04 -7.87 -4.92
CA LEU A 74 -13.32 -8.48 -4.52
C LEU A 74 -13.78 -7.88 -3.18
N ALA A 75 -14.93 -7.21 -3.18
CA ALA A 75 -15.45 -6.53 -1.99
C ALA A 75 -15.60 -7.47 -0.79
N ALA A 76 -16.11 -8.69 -1.01
CA ALA A 76 -16.27 -9.69 0.05
C ALA A 76 -14.94 -10.11 0.68
N ASP A 77 -13.86 -10.19 -0.12
CA ASP A 77 -12.53 -10.50 0.40
C ASP A 77 -11.97 -9.36 1.23
N VAL A 78 -12.19 -8.11 0.80
CA VAL A 78 -11.80 -6.92 1.56
C VAL A 78 -12.56 -6.84 2.87
N GLU A 79 -13.88 -7.06 2.87
CA GLU A 79 -14.68 -7.09 4.09
C GLU A 79 -14.15 -8.15 5.07
N ARG A 80 -13.90 -9.37 4.60
CA ARG A 80 -13.33 -10.45 5.42
C ARG A 80 -11.94 -10.08 5.96
N LEU A 81 -11.08 -9.46 5.14
CA LEU A 81 -9.75 -8.99 5.55
C LEU A 81 -9.85 -8.04 6.74
N PHE A 82 -10.71 -7.04 6.66
CA PHE A 82 -10.85 -6.04 7.72
C PHE A 82 -11.63 -6.57 8.92
N GLN A 83 -12.51 -7.54 8.77
CA GLN A 83 -13.11 -8.27 9.90
C GLN A 83 -12.05 -9.04 10.70
N VAL A 84 -11.09 -9.69 10.01
CA VAL A 84 -9.97 -10.36 10.69
C VAL A 84 -9.08 -9.34 11.38
N ALA A 85 -8.78 -8.21 10.73
CA ALA A 85 -7.98 -7.14 11.34
C ALA A 85 -8.66 -6.58 12.60
N ALA A 86 -9.96 -6.31 12.55
CA ALA A 86 -10.72 -5.78 13.68
C ALA A 86 -10.80 -6.73 14.90
N ARG A 87 -10.68 -8.05 14.70
CA ARG A 87 -10.57 -9.01 15.82
C ARG A 87 -9.24 -8.91 16.57
N VAL A 88 -8.20 -8.44 15.90
CA VAL A 88 -6.89 -8.17 16.52
C VAL A 88 -6.94 -6.85 17.29
N GLY A 89 -7.60 -5.86 16.73
CA GLY A 89 -7.78 -4.51 17.27
C GLY A 89 -8.21 -3.55 16.15
N PRO A 90 -8.57 -2.31 16.47
CA PRO A 90 -8.97 -1.34 15.46
C PRO A 90 -7.81 -1.05 14.49
N PRO A 91 -7.96 -1.33 13.18
CA PRO A 91 -6.92 -1.04 12.21
C PRO A 91 -6.78 0.46 12.01
N THR A 92 -5.68 1.03 12.44
CA THR A 92 -5.37 2.46 12.36
C THR A 92 -4.27 2.79 11.36
N ALA A 93 -3.65 1.78 10.74
CA ALA A 93 -2.71 1.94 9.63
C ALA A 93 -3.11 1.06 8.45
N LEU A 94 -3.04 1.61 7.23
CA LEU A 94 -3.25 0.87 5.98
C LEU A 94 -2.12 1.17 5.00
N VAL A 95 -1.58 0.12 4.37
CA VAL A 95 -0.68 0.26 3.22
C VAL A 95 -1.26 -0.50 2.03
N CYS A 96 -1.66 0.22 0.98
CA CYS A 96 -2.16 -0.36 -0.27
C CYS A 96 -0.99 -0.62 -1.23
N ALA A 97 -0.40 -1.83 -1.16
CA ALA A 97 0.71 -2.24 -2.02
C ALA A 97 0.33 -3.33 -3.05
N ALA A 98 -0.91 -3.82 -3.03
CA ALA A 98 -1.38 -4.79 -4.00
C ALA A 98 -1.44 -4.17 -5.40
N ALA A 99 -0.78 -4.81 -6.37
CA ALA A 99 -0.83 -4.39 -7.77
C ALA A 99 -0.50 -5.54 -8.72
N VAL A 100 -0.98 -5.42 -9.95
CA VAL A 100 -0.54 -6.19 -11.10
C VAL A 100 0.00 -5.25 -12.17
N LEU A 101 0.91 -5.77 -13.00
CA LEU A 101 1.44 -5.08 -14.15
C LEU A 101 1.40 -6.04 -15.33
N HIS A 102 0.63 -5.70 -16.33
CA HIS A 102 0.57 -6.37 -17.63
C HIS A 102 1.17 -5.44 -18.68
N LYS A 103 1.99 -6.00 -19.56
CA LYS A 103 2.62 -5.26 -20.66
C LYS A 103 2.04 -5.75 -21.98
N ALA A 104 1.39 -4.83 -22.70
CA ALA A 104 0.87 -5.03 -24.05
C ALA A 104 0.90 -3.71 -24.82
N ALA A 105 1.12 -3.72 -26.12
CA ALA A 105 0.97 -2.53 -26.93
C ALA A 105 -0.44 -1.94 -26.77
N PHE A 106 -0.61 -0.63 -27.02
CA PHE A 106 -1.87 0.05 -26.72
C PHE A 106 -3.04 -0.57 -27.49
N ASP A 107 -2.86 -0.86 -28.75
CA ASP A 107 -3.83 -1.50 -29.67
C ASP A 107 -4.03 -2.99 -29.38
N GLU A 108 -3.09 -3.66 -28.70
CA GLU A 108 -3.18 -5.05 -28.27
C GLU A 108 -3.71 -5.22 -26.86
N THR A 109 -3.86 -4.12 -26.12
CA THR A 109 -4.38 -4.18 -24.73
C THR A 109 -5.83 -4.63 -24.72
N SER A 110 -6.05 -5.89 -24.37
CA SER A 110 -7.42 -6.44 -24.30
C SER A 110 -8.22 -5.79 -23.19
N GLN A 111 -9.55 -5.73 -23.36
CA GLN A 111 -10.45 -5.28 -22.30
C GLN A 111 -10.24 -6.07 -21.00
N LYS A 112 -10.06 -7.37 -21.08
CA LYS A 112 -9.79 -8.23 -19.92
C LYS A 112 -8.56 -7.77 -19.15
N THR A 113 -7.46 -7.46 -19.85
CA THR A 113 -6.22 -6.98 -19.24
C THR A 113 -6.43 -5.61 -18.59
N TRP A 114 -7.15 -4.72 -19.27
CA TRP A 114 -7.54 -3.42 -18.74
C TRP A 114 -8.36 -3.57 -17.47
N ASP A 115 -9.47 -4.32 -17.53
CA ASP A 115 -10.41 -4.48 -16.42
C ASP A 115 -9.74 -5.13 -15.20
N GLU A 116 -8.89 -6.15 -15.40
CA GLU A 116 -8.14 -6.77 -14.31
C GLU A 116 -7.18 -5.77 -13.66
N THR A 117 -6.47 -4.97 -14.46
CA THR A 117 -5.53 -3.99 -13.93
C THR A 117 -6.24 -2.92 -13.12
N ILE A 118 -7.33 -2.34 -13.64
CA ILE A 118 -8.12 -1.35 -12.92
C ILE A 118 -8.75 -1.95 -11.67
N ARG A 119 -9.33 -3.14 -11.77
CA ARG A 119 -9.98 -3.85 -10.66
C ARG A 119 -9.02 -4.06 -9.48
N ILE A 120 -7.79 -4.49 -9.75
CA ILE A 120 -6.83 -4.77 -8.69
C ILE A 120 -6.15 -3.50 -8.20
N ASN A 121 -5.59 -2.68 -9.12
CA ASN A 121 -4.71 -1.57 -8.75
C ASN A 121 -5.47 -0.35 -8.23
N LEU A 122 -6.66 -0.08 -8.75
CA LEU A 122 -7.44 1.12 -8.42
C LEU A 122 -8.68 0.78 -7.60
N THR A 123 -9.58 -0.07 -8.11
CA THR A 123 -10.78 -0.44 -7.37
C THR A 123 -10.42 -1.15 -6.06
N GLY A 124 -9.40 -2.02 -6.07
CA GLY A 124 -8.93 -2.69 -4.86
C GLY A 124 -8.36 -1.72 -3.83
N ALA A 125 -7.59 -0.71 -4.26
CA ALA A 125 -7.12 0.35 -3.36
C ALA A 125 -8.31 1.14 -2.78
N PHE A 126 -9.30 1.52 -3.61
CA PHE A 126 -10.52 2.19 -3.16
C PHE A 126 -11.28 1.37 -2.12
N LEU A 127 -11.53 0.08 -2.38
CA LEU A 127 -12.25 -0.80 -1.45
C LEU A 127 -11.55 -0.90 -0.09
N CYS A 128 -10.22 -1.09 -0.10
CA CYS A 128 -9.41 -1.15 1.12
C CYS A 128 -9.43 0.19 1.86
N CYS A 129 -9.23 1.31 1.15
CA CYS A 129 -9.26 2.63 1.74
C CYS A 129 -10.63 2.97 2.33
N ARG A 130 -11.73 2.67 1.62
CA ARG A 130 -13.10 2.91 2.10
C ARG A 130 -13.38 2.13 3.38
N THR A 131 -13.02 0.84 3.42
CA THR A 131 -13.28 -0.01 4.60
C THR A 131 -12.41 0.46 5.77
N ALA A 132 -11.13 0.77 5.54
CA ALA A 132 -10.25 1.31 6.56
C ALA A 132 -10.73 2.67 7.07
N PHE A 133 -11.20 3.55 6.19
CA PHE A 133 -11.71 4.87 6.54
C PHE A 133 -12.84 4.79 7.56
N LEU A 134 -13.81 3.90 7.36
CA LEU A 134 -14.91 3.72 8.30
C LEU A 134 -14.40 3.29 9.70
N LEU A 135 -13.51 2.31 9.75
CA LEU A 135 -12.96 1.80 11.00
C LEU A 135 -12.03 2.83 11.68
N MET A 136 -11.24 3.56 10.90
CA MET A 136 -10.36 4.62 11.42
C MET A 136 -11.16 5.80 11.95
N ARG A 137 -12.25 6.19 11.28
CA ARG A 137 -13.16 7.24 11.77
C ARG A 137 -13.72 6.90 13.15
N ASP A 138 -14.18 5.67 13.32
CA ASP A 138 -14.76 5.19 14.57
C ASP A 138 -13.69 5.01 15.67
N ALA A 139 -12.43 4.77 15.27
CA ALA A 139 -11.28 4.67 16.17
C ALA A 139 -10.62 6.03 16.51
N GLY A 140 -11.14 7.16 16.00
CA GLY A 140 -10.61 8.49 16.26
C GLY A 140 -9.40 8.90 15.40
N GLY A 141 -9.18 8.23 14.28
CA GLY A 141 -8.16 8.58 13.29
C GLY A 141 -7.35 7.41 12.78
N GLY A 142 -6.51 7.67 11.78
CA GLY A 142 -5.68 6.64 11.16
C GLY A 142 -4.75 7.20 10.08
N ARG A 143 -3.91 6.30 9.54
CA ARG A 143 -2.92 6.67 8.52
C ARG A 143 -2.94 5.70 7.35
N ILE A 144 -3.03 6.23 6.15
CA ILE A 144 -3.09 5.48 4.90
C ILE A 144 -1.89 5.84 4.04
N VAL A 145 -1.17 4.84 3.55
CA VAL A 145 -0.14 5.00 2.52
C VAL A 145 -0.55 4.19 1.30
N ASN A 146 -0.79 4.87 0.19
CA ASN A 146 -1.07 4.24 -1.09
C ASN A 146 0.19 4.18 -1.95
N LEU A 147 0.48 3.01 -2.55
CA LEU A 147 1.58 2.87 -3.50
C LEU A 147 1.09 3.10 -4.93
N ALA A 148 1.44 4.27 -5.49
CA ALA A 148 1.31 4.53 -6.90
C ALA A 148 2.59 4.09 -7.67
N SER A 149 3.14 4.94 -8.51
CA SER A 149 4.37 4.77 -9.30
C SER A 149 4.72 6.10 -9.96
N LEU A 150 5.98 6.30 -10.38
CA LEU A 150 6.31 7.38 -11.31
C LEU A 150 5.47 7.32 -12.59
N SER A 151 5.00 6.15 -12.99
CA SER A 151 4.04 5.96 -14.09
C SER A 151 2.71 6.70 -13.89
N GLY A 152 2.33 7.00 -12.64
CA GLY A 152 1.13 7.76 -12.26
C GLY A 152 1.37 9.24 -12.02
N ILE A 153 2.50 9.80 -12.41
CA ILE A 153 2.85 11.23 -12.23
C ILE A 153 2.88 11.93 -13.56
N TYR A 154 2.25 13.10 -13.64
CA TYR A 154 2.32 13.96 -14.82
C TYR A 154 3.76 14.43 -15.08
N GLY A 155 4.15 14.50 -16.37
CA GLY A 155 5.47 14.97 -16.78
C GLY A 155 6.63 13.97 -16.59
N THR A 156 6.40 12.79 -16.01
CA THR A 156 7.42 11.73 -15.99
C THR A 156 7.38 10.89 -17.27
N GLU A 157 8.52 10.28 -17.62
CA GLU A 157 8.63 9.38 -18.76
C GLU A 157 7.63 8.20 -18.63
N LYS A 158 6.98 7.85 -19.73
CA LYS A 158 6.09 6.70 -19.82
C LYS A 158 6.69 5.63 -20.72
N PHE A 159 6.69 4.40 -20.22
CA PHE A 159 7.18 3.26 -20.98
C PHE A 159 6.07 2.67 -21.84
N PRO A 160 6.36 2.28 -23.10
CA PRO A 160 5.39 1.62 -23.97
C PRO A 160 4.82 0.34 -23.35
N GLY A 161 3.54 0.10 -23.62
CA GLY A 161 2.86 -1.13 -23.20
C GLY A 161 2.30 -1.08 -21.77
N LEU A 162 2.30 0.06 -21.09
CA LEU A 162 1.82 0.18 -19.70
C LEU A 162 0.55 1.03 -19.56
N ALA A 163 -0.28 1.17 -20.59
CA ALA A 163 -1.42 2.08 -20.59
C ALA A 163 -2.36 1.86 -19.39
N ALA A 164 -2.86 0.64 -19.18
CA ALA A 164 -3.76 0.32 -18.08
C ALA A 164 -3.08 0.54 -16.71
N TYR A 165 -1.81 0.16 -16.58
CA TYR A 165 -1.03 0.38 -15.36
C TYR A 165 -0.87 1.87 -15.06
N ASN A 166 -0.47 2.68 -16.06
CA ASN A 166 -0.32 4.12 -15.92
C ASN A 166 -1.63 4.75 -15.42
N VAL A 167 -2.75 4.48 -16.09
CA VAL A 167 -4.07 5.01 -15.71
C VAL A 167 -4.43 4.60 -14.29
N SER A 168 -4.22 3.33 -13.93
CA SER A 168 -4.51 2.86 -12.57
C SER A 168 -3.70 3.61 -11.52
N LYS A 169 -2.42 3.94 -11.80
CA LYS A 169 -1.54 4.64 -10.87
C LYS A 169 -1.82 6.14 -10.78
N TYR A 170 -2.26 6.79 -11.86
CA TYR A 170 -2.84 8.13 -11.80
C TYR A 170 -4.10 8.15 -10.91
N GLY A 171 -4.99 7.16 -11.07
CA GLY A 171 -6.18 7.04 -10.25
C GLY A 171 -5.87 6.89 -8.76
N VAL A 172 -4.82 6.15 -8.39
CA VAL A 172 -4.39 6.00 -6.98
C VAL A 172 -3.91 7.33 -6.40
N VAL A 173 -3.22 8.18 -7.18
CA VAL A 173 -2.83 9.52 -6.73
C VAL A 173 -4.07 10.35 -6.43
N GLY A 174 -5.02 10.46 -7.39
CA GLY A 174 -6.26 11.22 -7.19
C GLY A 174 -7.12 10.67 -6.04
N LEU A 175 -7.19 9.34 -5.88
CA LEU A 175 -7.85 8.72 -4.73
C LEU A 175 -7.24 9.17 -3.40
N THR A 176 -5.91 9.29 -3.34
CA THR A 176 -5.21 9.70 -2.11
C THR A 176 -5.50 11.17 -1.77
N GLU A 177 -5.55 12.04 -2.78
CA GLU A 177 -5.90 13.46 -2.61
C GLU A 177 -7.33 13.61 -2.05
N ALA A 178 -8.31 12.88 -2.62
CA ALA A 178 -9.68 12.86 -2.14
C ALA A 178 -9.78 12.38 -0.68
N LEU A 179 -9.11 11.26 -0.37
CA LEU A 179 -9.07 10.72 0.99
C LEU A 179 -8.48 11.70 2.01
N ALA A 180 -7.46 12.47 1.63
CA ALA A 180 -6.84 13.44 2.52
C ALA A 180 -7.79 14.59 2.88
N VAL A 181 -8.61 15.02 1.93
CA VAL A 181 -9.63 16.07 2.15
C VAL A 181 -10.75 15.55 3.05
N GLU A 182 -11.33 14.39 2.70
CA GLU A 182 -12.46 13.82 3.42
C GLU A 182 -12.06 13.26 4.80
N GLY A 183 -10.82 12.79 4.96
CA GLY A 183 -10.31 12.23 6.21
C GLY A 183 -9.95 13.25 7.28
N ARG A 184 -9.66 14.50 6.88
CA ARG A 184 -9.18 15.56 7.79
C ARG A 184 -10.07 15.77 9.02
N PRO A 185 -11.42 15.85 8.89
CA PRO A 185 -12.29 16.05 10.06
C PRO A 185 -12.25 14.90 11.07
N TYR A 186 -11.79 13.72 10.64
CA TYR A 186 -11.75 12.49 11.45
C TYR A 186 -10.34 12.12 11.93
N GLY A 187 -9.34 12.99 11.73
CA GLY A 187 -7.96 12.67 12.09
C GLY A 187 -7.33 11.57 11.21
N ILE A 188 -7.88 11.37 10.01
CA ILE A 188 -7.34 10.41 9.03
C ILE A 188 -6.44 11.15 8.05
N SER A 189 -5.22 10.67 7.87
CA SER A 189 -4.28 11.18 6.88
C SER A 189 -3.99 10.15 5.79
N ALA A 190 -3.82 10.60 4.56
CA ALA A 190 -3.47 9.75 3.43
C ALA A 190 -2.29 10.35 2.65
N ILE A 191 -1.29 9.53 2.34
CA ILE A 191 -0.12 9.90 1.54
C ILE A 191 0.01 8.91 0.39
N CYS A 192 0.37 9.40 -0.78
CA CYS A 192 0.75 8.60 -1.93
C CYS A 192 2.27 8.51 -2.03
N LEU A 193 2.80 7.31 -2.19
CA LEU A 193 4.21 7.08 -2.50
C LEU A 193 4.32 6.56 -3.93
N SER A 194 5.11 7.22 -4.75
CA SER A 194 5.25 6.93 -6.18
C SER A 194 6.67 6.50 -6.54
N PRO A 195 7.03 5.23 -6.29
CA PRO A 195 8.35 4.73 -6.64
C PRO A 195 8.56 4.66 -8.16
N GLY A 196 9.80 4.89 -8.58
CA GLY A 196 10.33 4.46 -9.86
C GLY A 196 10.66 2.97 -9.88
N ALA A 197 11.77 2.60 -10.46
CA ALA A 197 12.24 1.22 -10.45
C ALA A 197 12.66 0.80 -9.04
N VAL A 198 12.08 -0.30 -8.55
CA VAL A 198 12.45 -0.95 -7.28
C VAL A 198 12.79 -2.41 -7.58
N GLU A 199 13.88 -2.91 -7.02
CA GLU A 199 14.40 -4.26 -7.28
C GLU A 199 13.42 -5.33 -6.79
N THR A 200 12.47 -5.68 -7.64
CA THR A 200 11.36 -6.62 -7.36
C THR A 200 11.19 -7.62 -8.50
N GLU A 201 10.49 -8.73 -8.22
CA GLU A 201 10.08 -9.66 -9.26
C GLU A 201 9.20 -9.00 -10.34
N MET A 202 8.34 -8.04 -9.94
CA MET A 202 7.51 -7.28 -10.89
C MET A 202 8.36 -6.51 -11.88
N LEU A 203 9.41 -5.81 -11.41
CA LEU A 203 10.34 -5.09 -12.26
C LEU A 203 11.06 -6.04 -13.23
N ARG A 204 11.61 -7.13 -12.72
CA ARG A 204 12.36 -8.11 -13.54
C ARG A 204 11.50 -8.73 -14.64
N ARG A 205 10.20 -8.96 -14.37
CA ARG A 205 9.24 -9.43 -15.37
C ARG A 205 8.90 -8.36 -16.41
N ALA A 206 8.74 -7.10 -15.98
CA ALA A 206 8.39 -5.98 -16.87
C ALA A 206 9.57 -5.56 -17.76
N ASN A 207 10.77 -5.52 -17.20
CA ASN A 207 12.00 -5.16 -17.89
C ASN A 207 13.21 -5.90 -17.27
N PRO A 208 13.59 -7.07 -17.82
CA PRO A 208 14.70 -7.88 -17.29
C PRO A 208 16.08 -7.20 -17.31
N GLN A 209 16.25 -6.19 -18.18
CA GLN A 209 17.51 -5.47 -18.35
C GLN A 209 17.65 -4.27 -17.39
N LEU A 210 16.52 -3.76 -16.87
CA LEU A 210 16.54 -2.62 -15.98
C LEU A 210 17.06 -3.04 -14.60
N ARG A 211 18.04 -2.30 -14.10
CA ARG A 211 18.53 -2.40 -12.72
C ARG A 211 17.99 -1.24 -11.93
N ALA A 212 17.66 -1.47 -10.67
CA ALA A 212 17.17 -0.44 -9.78
C ALA A 212 18.16 -0.26 -8.62
N SER A 213 18.46 0.98 -8.29
CA SER A 213 19.22 1.31 -7.08
C SER A 213 18.36 1.24 -5.81
N LEU A 214 17.03 1.33 -5.97
CA LEU A 214 16.08 1.30 -4.86
C LEU A 214 15.65 -0.14 -4.56
N THR A 215 15.73 -0.52 -3.30
CA THR A 215 15.36 -1.86 -2.81
C THR A 215 14.03 -1.85 -2.03
N PRO A 216 13.30 -2.99 -1.97
CA PRO A 216 12.08 -3.08 -1.17
C PRO A 216 12.26 -2.71 0.31
N PRO A 217 13.34 -3.10 1.02
CA PRO A 217 13.56 -2.67 2.40
C PRO A 217 13.69 -1.16 2.57
N GLN A 218 14.35 -0.45 1.64
CA GLN A 218 14.46 1.02 1.69
C GLN A 218 13.08 1.68 1.54
N VAL A 219 12.23 1.17 0.65
CA VAL A 219 10.84 1.66 0.50
C VAL A 219 10.03 1.35 1.77
N GLY A 220 10.18 0.16 2.35
CA GLY A 220 9.52 -0.22 3.60
C GLY A 220 9.90 0.69 4.76
N ALA A 221 11.18 1.00 4.93
CA ALA A 221 11.67 1.91 5.97
C ALA A 221 11.10 3.33 5.80
N LEU A 222 11.02 3.83 4.56
CA LEU A 222 10.40 5.12 4.27
C LEU A 222 8.91 5.11 4.62
N ILE A 223 8.17 4.04 4.30
CA ILE A 223 6.75 3.93 4.66
C ILE A 223 6.57 3.96 6.18
N VAL A 224 7.44 3.28 6.94
CA VAL A 224 7.44 3.37 8.42
C VAL A 224 7.64 4.82 8.88
N SER A 225 8.61 5.53 8.31
CA SER A 225 8.85 6.94 8.64
C SER A 225 7.65 7.83 8.33
N LEU A 226 6.96 7.59 7.19
CA LEU A 226 5.74 8.30 6.83
C LEU A 226 4.58 7.97 7.77
N LEU A 227 4.49 6.75 8.28
CA LEU A 227 3.48 6.34 9.25
C LEU A 227 3.77 6.82 10.66
N GLN A 228 5.02 7.07 11.04
CA GLN A 228 5.42 7.51 12.39
C GLN A 228 5.57 9.02 12.51
N GLY A 229 5.91 9.72 11.43
CA GLY A 229 6.18 11.15 11.41
C GLY A 229 4.93 12.03 11.57
N PRO A 230 5.10 13.36 11.63
CA PRO A 230 4.00 14.32 11.60
C PRO A 230 3.35 14.33 10.21
N VAL A 231 2.27 13.56 10.03
CA VAL A 231 1.70 13.26 8.71
C VAL A 231 0.68 14.29 8.27
N VAL A 232 0.05 15.02 9.21
CA VAL A 232 -1.05 15.94 8.90
C VAL A 232 -0.67 17.02 7.88
N PRO A 233 0.52 17.65 7.94
CA PRO A 233 0.93 18.62 6.92
C PRO A 233 1.18 18.01 5.53
N ALA A 234 1.50 16.72 5.45
CA ALA A 234 1.79 16.02 4.21
C ALA A 234 0.60 15.21 3.67
N SER A 235 -0.57 15.25 4.35
CA SER A 235 -1.76 14.54 3.88
C SER A 235 -2.23 15.08 2.53
N GLY A 236 -2.43 14.17 1.57
CA GLY A 236 -2.71 14.48 0.17
C GLY A 236 -1.46 14.56 -0.70
N ALA A 237 -0.26 14.58 -0.12
CA ALA A 237 0.97 14.62 -0.90
C ALA A 237 1.19 13.32 -1.69
N ASN A 238 1.71 13.49 -2.91
CA ASN A 238 2.31 12.42 -3.69
C ASN A 238 3.84 12.57 -3.67
N ILE A 239 4.53 11.60 -3.10
CA ILE A 239 5.99 11.62 -2.90
C ILE A 239 6.65 10.75 -3.98
N PRO A 240 7.29 11.34 -4.99
CA PRO A 240 8.03 10.59 -5.99
C PRO A 240 9.35 10.07 -5.43
N LEU A 241 9.69 8.82 -5.75
CA LEU A 241 10.99 8.24 -5.46
C LEU A 241 11.71 7.97 -6.79
N PHE A 242 12.67 8.81 -7.11
CA PHE A 242 13.49 8.62 -8.31
C PHE A 242 14.60 7.60 -8.01
N SER A 243 14.62 6.51 -8.74
CA SER A 243 15.68 5.52 -8.73
C SER A 243 16.65 5.85 -9.87
N ASN A 244 17.49 6.85 -9.66
CA ASN A 244 18.55 7.12 -10.61
C ASN A 244 19.66 6.06 -10.41
N ALA A 245 19.81 5.20 -11.41
CA ALA A 245 20.98 4.36 -11.50
C ALA A 245 22.13 5.16 -12.12
#